data_be4ff29c8b876b1a05a3731feede1330
#
_entry.id   be4ff29c8b876b1a05a3731feede1330
#
_cell.length_a   1.000
_cell.length_b   1.000
_cell.length_c   1.000
_cell.angle_alpha   90.00
_cell.angle_beta   90.00
_cell.angle_gamma   90.00
#
_symmetry.space_group_name_H-M   'P 1'
#
loop_
_entity.id
_entity.type
_entity.pdbx_description
1 polymer ?
#
loop_
_entity_poly.entity_id
_entity_poly.type
_entity_poly.pdbx_seq_one_letter_code
_entity_poly.pdbx_strand_id
1 'polypeptide(L)'
;WGMKLFLGEYGHSLDDRARVTLPRKIRQEIDERELILAKGFDPCIFGFDRGSWEKEAAKHLDTPVTDTKGRSLRRYLFSSAEKVEIDKLGRILVPAQLKEYASIVRDVTVIGAGDHFEIWDRETWNTYAKDLEVS
;
A
#
# COMPACT_ATOMS: atom_id res chain seq x y z
N TRP A 1 -0.73 10.72 -22.79
CA TRP A 1 -0.62 9.80 -21.67
C TRP A 1 -1.53 10.27 -20.54
N GLY A 2 -2.65 9.70 -20.35
CA GLY A 2 -3.60 10.11 -19.32
C GLY A 2 -3.77 9.12 -18.19
N MET A 3 -2.96 8.08 -18.14
CA MET A 3 -3.09 7.01 -17.17
C MET A 3 -2.22 7.28 -15.94
N LYS A 4 -2.84 7.21 -14.76
CA LYS A 4 -2.13 7.32 -13.48
C LYS A 4 -1.51 5.96 -13.16
N LEU A 5 -0.19 5.93 -13.01
CA LEU A 5 0.53 4.71 -12.69
C LEU A 5 1.56 4.96 -11.60
N PHE A 6 1.58 4.06 -10.62
CA PHE A 6 2.63 4.04 -9.60
C PHE A 6 3.72 3.10 -10.06
N LEU A 7 4.91 3.64 -10.23
CA LEU A 7 6.06 2.91 -10.82
C LEU A 7 7.30 3.08 -9.94
N GLY A 8 8.19 2.13 -10.03
CA GLY A 8 9.53 2.22 -9.46
C GLY A 8 9.68 1.54 -8.11
N GLU A 9 10.91 1.58 -7.61
CA GLU A 9 11.28 0.95 -6.35
C GLU A 9 12.16 1.93 -5.58
N TYR A 10 11.81 2.22 -4.32
CA TYR A 10 12.46 3.28 -3.54
C TYR A 10 12.73 2.81 -2.12
N GLY A 11 13.98 2.99 -1.67
CA GLY A 11 14.34 2.72 -0.28
C GLY A 11 14.08 3.93 0.60
N HIS A 12 13.43 3.71 1.74
CA HIS A 12 13.17 4.72 2.76
C HIS A 12 13.24 4.09 4.14
N SER A 13 13.05 4.89 5.16
CA SER A 13 13.02 4.41 6.54
C SER A 13 11.88 5.09 7.28
N LEU A 14 11.30 4.38 8.23
CA LEU A 14 10.35 4.99 9.16
C LEU A 14 11.14 5.84 10.14
N ASP A 15 10.58 6.98 10.53
CA ASP A 15 11.13 7.77 11.63
C ASP A 15 10.65 7.15 12.96
N ASP A 16 11.05 7.77 14.08
CA ASP A 16 10.71 7.26 15.41
C ASP A 16 9.23 7.39 15.77
N ARG A 17 8.44 8.06 14.92
CA ARG A 17 6.98 8.16 15.06
C ARG A 17 6.26 7.32 14.01
N ALA A 18 6.95 6.36 13.40
CA ALA A 18 6.42 5.47 12.37
C ALA A 18 5.89 6.23 11.14
N ARG A 19 6.52 7.36 10.80
CA ARG A 19 6.19 8.10 9.59
C ARG A 19 7.21 7.79 8.50
N VAL A 20 6.74 7.68 7.28
CA VAL A 20 7.59 7.46 6.11
C VAL A 20 7.32 8.58 5.09
N THR A 21 8.40 9.08 4.50
CA THR A 21 8.28 10.05 3.41
C THR A 21 7.91 9.28 2.15
N LEU A 22 6.85 9.70 1.48
CA LEU A 22 6.49 9.10 0.20
C LEU A 22 7.53 9.47 -0.84
N PRO A 23 8.00 8.50 -1.65
CA PRO A 23 8.88 8.81 -2.77
C PRO A 23 8.22 9.84 -3.68
N ARG A 24 9.03 10.77 -4.18
CA ARG A 24 8.51 11.86 -5.01
C ARG A 24 7.67 11.37 -6.18
N LYS A 25 8.11 10.32 -6.88
CA LYS A 25 7.40 9.78 -8.03
C LYS A 25 6.07 9.12 -7.65
N ILE A 26 5.98 8.58 -6.45
CA ILE A 26 4.71 8.05 -5.92
C ILE A 26 3.81 9.23 -5.54
N ARG A 27 4.37 10.22 -4.83
CA ARG A 27 3.61 11.38 -4.37
C ARG A 27 2.99 12.17 -5.52
N GLN A 28 3.67 12.27 -6.65
CA GLN A 28 3.20 12.99 -7.83
C GLN A 28 1.89 12.43 -8.38
N GLU A 29 1.64 11.14 -8.18
CA GLU A 29 0.45 10.49 -8.71
C GLU A 29 -0.75 10.59 -7.78
N ILE A 30 -0.59 11.23 -6.62
CA ILE A 30 -1.65 11.39 -5.64
C ILE A 30 -2.09 12.85 -5.64
N ASP A 31 -3.32 13.11 -6.07
CA ASP A 31 -3.84 14.47 -6.19
C ASP A 31 -4.34 15.03 -4.86
N GLU A 32 -4.86 14.15 -4.01
CA GLU A 32 -5.43 14.54 -2.73
C GLU A 32 -4.36 14.53 -1.63
N ARG A 33 -4.74 15.02 -0.46
CA ARG A 33 -3.89 14.96 0.74
C ARG A 33 -4.13 13.70 1.56
N GLU A 34 -5.02 12.86 1.10
CA GLU A 34 -5.35 11.61 1.78
C GLU A 34 -5.10 10.44 0.86
N LEU A 35 -4.75 9.32 1.49
CA LEU A 35 -4.67 8.04 0.78
C LEU A 35 -5.18 6.95 1.71
N ILE A 36 -5.35 5.76 1.17
CA ILE A 36 -5.83 4.61 1.92
C ILE A 36 -4.71 3.58 2.00
N LEU A 37 -4.43 3.10 3.21
CA LEU A 37 -3.53 1.98 3.43
C LEU A 37 -4.35 0.78 3.89
N ALA A 38 -3.98 -0.42 3.42
CA ALA A 38 -4.67 -1.65 3.76
C ALA A 38 -3.67 -2.81 3.75
N LYS A 39 -4.06 -3.94 4.32
CA LYS A 39 -3.25 -5.16 4.24
C LYS A 39 -3.16 -5.62 2.80
N GLY A 40 -1.94 -5.95 2.36
CA GLY A 40 -1.74 -6.58 1.06
C GLY A 40 -2.05 -8.07 1.10
N PHE A 41 -1.93 -8.72 -0.04
CA PHE A 41 -2.13 -10.17 -0.14
C PHE A 41 -0.81 -10.94 0.05
N ASP A 42 0.28 -10.23 0.13
CA ASP A 42 1.58 -10.68 0.60
C ASP A 42 1.90 -9.86 1.85
N PRO A 43 2.96 -10.14 2.62
CA PRO A 43 3.26 -9.39 3.84
C PRO A 43 3.74 -7.97 3.53
N CYS A 44 2.83 -7.15 3.02
CA CYS A 44 3.09 -5.76 2.67
C CYS A 44 1.84 -4.92 2.95
N ILE A 45 2.01 -3.62 2.87
CA ILE A 45 0.91 -2.67 3.02
C ILE A 45 0.58 -2.13 1.63
N PHE A 46 -0.69 -2.25 1.22
CA PHE A 46 -1.18 -1.62 0.00
C PHE A 46 -1.43 -0.14 0.26
N GLY A 47 -1.05 0.70 -0.70
CA GLY A 47 -1.37 2.12 -0.67
C GLY A 47 -2.14 2.51 -1.93
N PHE A 48 -3.26 3.18 -1.73
CA PHE A 48 -4.13 3.61 -2.83
C PHE A 48 -4.39 5.10 -2.72
N ASP A 49 -4.40 5.79 -3.85
CA ASP A 49 -5.04 7.08 -3.89
C ASP A 49 -6.55 6.87 -3.95
N ARG A 50 -7.33 7.93 -3.88
CA ARG A 50 -8.79 7.82 -3.81
C ARG A 50 -9.39 7.08 -5.01
N GLY A 51 -8.96 7.45 -6.21
CA GLY A 51 -9.50 6.84 -7.44
C GLY A 51 -9.21 5.36 -7.54
N SER A 52 -7.97 4.98 -7.24
CA SER A 52 -7.55 3.57 -7.26
C SER A 52 -8.28 2.76 -6.20
N TRP A 53 -8.47 3.37 -5.01
CA TRP A 53 -9.21 2.70 -3.93
C TRP A 53 -10.66 2.44 -4.32
N GLU A 54 -11.31 3.43 -4.93
CA GLU A 54 -12.70 3.26 -5.35
C GLU A 54 -12.85 2.14 -6.38
N LYS A 55 -11.89 2.02 -7.30
CA LYS A 55 -11.89 0.92 -8.29
C LYS A 55 -11.67 -0.43 -7.62
N GLU A 56 -10.74 -0.50 -6.70
CA GLU A 56 -10.46 -1.74 -5.96
C GLU A 56 -11.65 -2.15 -5.12
N ALA A 57 -12.24 -1.21 -4.40
CA ALA A 57 -13.43 -1.45 -3.58
C ALA A 57 -14.61 -1.95 -4.43
N ALA A 58 -14.80 -1.36 -5.61
CA ALA A 58 -15.89 -1.75 -6.51
C ALA A 58 -15.78 -3.21 -6.92
N LYS A 59 -14.58 -3.71 -7.18
CA LYS A 59 -14.36 -5.12 -7.53
C LYS A 59 -14.88 -6.05 -6.44
N HIS A 60 -14.58 -5.73 -5.19
CA HIS A 60 -14.98 -6.56 -4.05
C HIS A 60 -16.47 -6.43 -3.76
N LEU A 61 -17.03 -5.23 -3.92
CA LEU A 61 -18.45 -4.98 -3.69
C LEU A 61 -19.34 -5.61 -4.76
N ASP A 62 -18.78 -5.87 -5.94
CA ASP A 62 -19.49 -6.52 -7.03
C ASP A 62 -19.66 -8.03 -6.81
N THR A 63 -18.87 -8.62 -5.92
CA THR A 63 -18.98 -10.04 -5.59
C THR A 63 -20.15 -10.25 -4.62
N PRO A 64 -21.07 -11.20 -4.93
CA PRO A 64 -22.23 -11.46 -4.05
C PRO A 64 -21.80 -11.84 -2.64
N VAL A 65 -22.54 -11.37 -1.63
CA VAL A 65 -22.28 -11.72 -0.22
C VAL A 65 -22.50 -13.20 0.06
N THR A 66 -23.16 -13.90 -0.83
CA THR A 66 -23.34 -15.36 -0.75
C THR A 66 -22.08 -16.11 -1.09
N ASP A 67 -21.13 -15.48 -1.78
CA ASP A 67 -19.87 -16.11 -2.11
C ASP A 67 -18.94 -16.10 -0.90
N THR A 68 -18.55 -17.27 -0.43
CA THR A 68 -17.74 -17.41 0.79
C THR A 68 -16.37 -16.74 0.67
N LYS A 69 -15.69 -16.95 -0.45
CA LYS A 69 -14.37 -16.34 -0.68
C LYS A 69 -14.48 -14.84 -0.82
N GLY A 70 -15.51 -14.38 -1.51
CA GLY A 70 -15.75 -12.95 -1.69
C GLY A 70 -16.00 -12.25 -0.35
N ARG A 71 -16.79 -12.86 0.53
CA ARG A 71 -17.00 -12.31 1.87
C ARG A 71 -15.71 -12.21 2.66
N SER A 72 -14.89 -13.25 2.60
CA SER A 72 -13.61 -13.28 3.32
C SER A 72 -12.67 -12.19 2.83
N LEU A 73 -12.56 -12.00 1.52
CA LEU A 73 -11.74 -10.95 0.94
C LEU A 73 -12.24 -9.55 1.32
N ARG A 74 -13.56 -9.35 1.28
CA ARG A 74 -14.16 -8.06 1.67
C ARG A 74 -13.81 -7.73 3.12
N ARG A 75 -13.98 -8.70 4.01
CA ARG A 75 -13.67 -8.52 5.43
C ARG A 75 -12.18 -8.22 5.63
N TYR A 76 -11.34 -8.98 4.97
CA TYR A 76 -9.89 -8.83 5.06
C TYR A 76 -9.45 -7.44 4.64
N LEU A 77 -9.87 -7.02 3.45
CA LEU A 77 -9.43 -5.75 2.89
C LEU A 77 -10.03 -4.55 3.62
N PHE A 78 -11.35 -4.52 3.75
CA PHE A 78 -12.03 -3.36 4.31
C PHE A 78 -11.81 -3.18 5.81
N SER A 79 -11.67 -4.27 6.57
CA SER A 79 -11.42 -4.16 8.00
C SER A 79 -10.03 -3.61 8.32
N SER A 80 -9.07 -3.77 7.40
CA SER A 80 -7.71 -3.29 7.59
C SER A 80 -7.50 -1.89 7.02
N ALA A 81 -8.40 -1.41 6.17
CA ALA A 81 -8.20 -0.17 5.45
C ALA A 81 -8.35 1.05 6.36
N GLU A 82 -7.40 1.97 6.24
CA GLU A 82 -7.41 3.22 7.00
C GLU A 82 -7.04 4.38 6.08
N LYS A 83 -7.74 5.49 6.27
CA LYS A 83 -7.38 6.74 5.63
C LYS A 83 -6.23 7.37 6.39
N VAL A 84 -5.19 7.77 5.68
CA VAL A 84 -4.07 8.48 6.29
C VAL A 84 -3.85 9.80 5.52
N GLU A 85 -3.41 10.81 6.24
CA GLU A 85 -3.13 12.10 5.64
C GLU A 85 -1.65 12.20 5.26
N ILE A 86 -1.39 12.89 4.16
CA ILE A 86 -0.04 13.24 3.74
C ILE A 86 0.25 14.60 4.37
N ASP A 87 1.27 14.67 5.22
CA ASP A 87 1.61 15.93 5.89
C ASP A 87 2.33 16.90 4.94
N LYS A 88 2.66 18.07 5.44
CA LYS A 88 3.29 19.13 4.64
C LYS A 88 4.66 18.75 4.11
N LEU A 89 5.30 17.78 4.73
CA LEU A 89 6.63 17.31 4.31
C LEU A 89 6.54 16.06 3.43
N GLY A 90 5.33 15.64 3.04
CA GLY A 90 5.13 14.49 2.19
C GLY A 90 5.22 13.16 2.94
N ARG A 91 5.02 13.17 4.26
CA ARG A 91 5.10 11.95 5.06
C ARG A 91 3.71 11.44 5.41
N ILE A 92 3.62 10.13 5.60
CA ILE A 92 2.40 9.49 6.10
C ILE A 92 2.74 8.71 7.37
N LEU A 93 1.78 8.62 8.27
CA LEU A 93 1.90 7.79 9.47
C LEU A 93 1.46 6.38 9.11
N VAL A 94 2.34 5.41 9.33
CA VAL A 94 2.01 4.00 9.08
C VAL A 94 1.28 3.47 10.32
N PRO A 95 0.01 3.06 10.19
CA PRO A 95 -0.73 2.52 11.34
C PRO A 95 -0.02 1.32 11.95
N ALA A 96 -0.01 1.26 13.29
CA ALA A 96 0.71 0.23 14.02
C ALA A 96 0.29 -1.18 13.61
N GLN A 97 -1.01 -1.39 13.38
CA GLN A 97 -1.55 -2.68 12.97
C GLN A 97 -1.00 -3.12 11.61
N LEU A 98 -0.88 -2.21 10.67
CA LEU A 98 -0.36 -2.52 9.34
C LEU A 98 1.16 -2.73 9.38
N LYS A 99 1.85 -1.94 10.18
CA LYS A 99 3.28 -2.10 10.40
C LYS A 99 3.59 -3.49 10.94
N GLU A 100 2.81 -3.93 11.92
CA GLU A 100 2.95 -5.25 12.52
C GLU A 100 2.65 -6.35 11.51
N TYR A 101 1.56 -6.20 10.76
CA TYR A 101 1.18 -7.17 9.73
C TYR A 101 2.29 -7.39 8.72
N ALA A 102 2.93 -6.32 8.26
CA ALA A 102 3.99 -6.38 7.27
C ALA A 102 5.37 -6.65 7.86
N SER A 103 5.46 -6.85 9.18
CA SER A 103 6.71 -7.09 9.91
C SER A 103 7.76 -6.01 9.66
N ILE A 104 7.32 -4.78 9.52
CA ILE A 104 8.22 -3.66 9.28
C ILE A 104 8.87 -3.25 10.60
N VAL A 105 10.20 -3.20 10.61
CA VAL A 105 10.97 -2.75 11.75
C VAL A 105 11.32 -1.27 11.59
N ARG A 106 12.03 -0.93 10.53
CA ARG A 106 12.44 0.44 10.27
C ARG A 106 12.63 0.73 8.80
N ASP A 107 13.51 -0.04 8.13
CA ASP A 107 13.84 0.18 6.73
C ASP A 107 12.78 -0.45 5.84
N VAL A 108 12.31 0.32 4.88
CA VAL A 108 11.24 -0.09 4.01
C VAL A 108 11.64 0.07 2.55
N THR A 109 10.95 -0.66 1.69
CA THR A 109 10.99 -0.44 0.25
C THR A 109 9.57 -0.10 -0.16
N VAL A 110 9.42 1.03 -0.84
CA VAL A 110 8.14 1.44 -1.42
C VAL A 110 8.21 1.14 -2.90
N ILE A 111 7.26 0.37 -3.39
CA ILE A 111 7.24 0.00 -4.82
C ILE A 111 5.94 0.46 -5.46
N GLY A 112 6.03 0.83 -6.74
CA GLY A 112 4.86 1.04 -7.55
C GLY A 112 4.40 -0.28 -8.14
N ALA A 113 3.12 -0.58 -8.04
CA ALA A 113 2.54 -1.81 -8.56
C ALA A 113 1.44 -1.52 -9.60
N GLY A 114 1.56 -0.39 -10.30
CA GLY A 114 0.63 0.02 -11.33
C GLY A 114 -0.50 0.87 -10.77
N ASP A 115 -1.61 0.26 -10.41
CA ASP A 115 -2.79 0.98 -9.91
C ASP A 115 -2.73 1.29 -8.40
N HIS A 116 -1.69 0.81 -7.72
CA HIS A 116 -1.46 1.07 -6.30
C HIS A 116 0.04 1.05 -6.03
N PHE A 117 0.43 1.42 -4.83
CA PHE A 117 1.81 1.22 -4.39
C PHE A 117 1.82 0.30 -3.17
N GLU A 118 3.01 -0.18 -2.81
CA GLU A 118 3.16 -1.11 -1.68
C GLU A 118 4.31 -0.68 -0.81
N ILE A 119 4.16 -0.87 0.50
CA ILE A 119 5.23 -0.63 1.46
C ILE A 119 5.61 -1.98 2.06
N TRP A 120 6.86 -2.34 1.87
CA TRP A 120 7.42 -3.61 2.33
C TRP A 120 8.53 -3.36 3.34
N ASP A 121 8.72 -4.28 4.27
CA ASP A 121 9.97 -4.37 4.99
C ASP A 121 11.08 -4.62 3.97
N ARG A 122 12.22 -3.93 4.12
CA ARG A 122 13.29 -4.00 3.10
C ARG A 122 13.82 -5.40 2.88
N GLU A 123 14.10 -6.13 3.94
CA GLU A 123 14.63 -7.49 3.81
C GLU A 123 13.61 -8.45 3.20
N THR A 124 12.37 -8.32 3.61
CA THR A 124 11.26 -9.12 3.06
C THR A 124 11.12 -8.87 1.57
N TRP A 125 11.17 -7.60 1.16
CA TRP A 125 11.11 -7.26 -0.26
C TRP A 125 12.29 -7.83 -1.03
N ASN A 126 13.50 -7.70 -0.49
CA ASN A 126 14.70 -8.20 -1.18
C ASN A 126 14.62 -9.71 -1.42
N THR A 127 14.12 -10.46 -0.45
CA THR A 127 13.92 -11.90 -0.58
C THR A 127 12.87 -12.22 -1.64
N TYR A 128 11.73 -11.53 -1.59
CA TYR A 128 10.64 -11.72 -2.54
C TYR A 128 11.07 -11.35 -3.97
N ALA A 129 11.79 -10.25 -4.12
CA ALA A 129 12.23 -9.76 -5.43
C ALA A 129 13.18 -10.74 -6.12
N LYS A 130 14.00 -11.46 -5.37
CA LYS A 130 14.87 -12.50 -5.94
C LYS A 130 14.07 -13.60 -6.59
N ASP A 131 12.96 -14.00 -5.97
CA ASP A 131 12.08 -15.01 -6.53
C ASP A 131 11.42 -14.53 -7.83
N LEU A 132 11.11 -13.24 -7.91
CA LEU A 132 10.56 -12.64 -9.13
C LEU A 132 11.57 -12.68 -10.28
N GLU A 133 12.85 -12.44 -9.98
CA GLU A 133 13.89 -12.44 -11.00
C GLU A 133 14.13 -13.82 -11.60
N VAL A 134 13.90 -14.86 -10.83
CA VAL A 134 14.13 -16.25 -11.25
C VAL A 134 12.95 -16.79 -12.06
N SER A 135 11.77 -16.22 -11.88
CA SER A 135 10.58 -16.66 -12.60
C SER A 135 10.40 -15.86 -13.89
#